data_b2a06760b5c7ad59b51a1b3373a7acb1
#
_entry.id   b2a06760b5c7ad59b51a1b3373a7acb1
#
_cell.length_a   1.000
_cell.length_b   1.000
_cell.length_c   1.000
_cell.angle_alpha   90.00
_cell.angle_beta   90.00
_cell.angle_gamma   90.00
#
_symmetry.space_group_name_H-M   'P 1'
#
loop_
_entity.id
_entity.type
_entity.pdbx_description
1 polymer ?
#
loop_
_entity_poly.entity_id
_entity_poly.type
_entity_poly.pdbx_seq_one_letter_code
_entity_poly.pdbx_strand_id
1 'polypeptide(L)'
;DIVLKLFYGVFEKENVITRAARLENHGETAIELEKMLSFSMDLMYENYEMIYFSGRHAMERTAERIPVQHAKVEIGSTRGTSSHHYNPAVILCEEGAGETHGSCIGACLVYSGNFVAAAQKDQKNQTRFQMGIHPTNFCFHLEKGEAFDTPQAILSYSGTGLTKLSQQYHEIIREHICRGAYKHAKRPILINNWEATYFNFNEEKILKIAEQAQKLGIEMLVLDDGWFGKREDCLLYTSDAADEARSVD
;
A
#
# COMPACT_ATOMS: atom_id res chain seq x y z
N ASP A 1 10.55 -10.75 31.28
CA ASP A 1 11.02 -9.51 30.67
C ASP A 1 10.54 -9.42 29.22
N ILE A 2 10.11 -8.22 28.80
CA ILE A 2 9.70 -7.93 27.43
C ILE A 2 10.69 -6.94 26.84
N VAL A 3 11.18 -7.21 25.63
CA VAL A 3 12.14 -6.35 24.93
C VAL A 3 11.50 -5.80 23.66
N LEU A 4 11.45 -4.47 23.55
CA LEU A 4 11.04 -3.78 22.33
C LEU A 4 12.27 -3.29 21.57
N LYS A 5 12.45 -3.77 20.35
CA LYS A 5 13.51 -3.32 19.43
C LYS A 5 12.89 -2.43 18.36
N LEU A 6 13.49 -1.27 18.15
CA LEU A 6 13.10 -0.33 17.10
C LEU A 6 14.15 -0.35 16.00
N PHE A 7 13.72 -0.62 14.78
CA PHE A 7 14.57 -0.67 13.60
C PHE A 7 14.41 0.60 12.76
N TYR A 8 15.51 1.18 12.38
CA TYR A 8 15.60 2.32 11.48
C TYR A 8 16.54 1.98 10.33
N GLY A 9 16.06 2.11 9.10
CA GLY A 9 16.90 2.11 7.90
C GLY A 9 16.98 3.54 7.36
N VAL A 10 18.17 4.00 7.00
CA VAL A 10 18.38 5.34 6.45
C VAL A 10 18.89 5.22 5.02
N PHE A 11 18.18 5.84 4.10
CA PHE A 11 18.46 5.89 2.67
C PHE A 11 18.69 7.36 2.29
N GLU A 12 19.92 7.82 2.46
CA GLU A 12 20.27 9.24 2.28
C GLU A 12 20.00 9.72 0.85
N LYS A 13 20.35 8.90 -0.14
CA LYS A 13 20.18 9.23 -1.56
C LYS A 13 18.73 9.46 -1.92
N GLU A 14 17.83 8.64 -1.42
CA GLU A 14 16.40 8.70 -1.67
C GLU A 14 15.66 9.62 -0.71
N ASN A 15 16.34 10.13 0.32
CA ASN A 15 15.78 10.93 1.41
C ASN A 15 14.63 10.19 2.13
N VAL A 16 14.90 8.95 2.53
CA VAL A 16 13.91 8.04 3.11
C VAL A 16 14.43 7.44 4.40
N ILE A 17 13.55 7.29 5.37
CA ILE A 17 13.75 6.49 6.58
C ILE A 17 12.73 5.36 6.59
N THR A 18 13.17 4.13 6.81
CA THR A 18 12.26 3.04 7.11
C THR A 18 12.19 2.78 8.60
N ARG A 19 11.04 2.36 9.07
CA ARG A 19 10.79 2.06 10.47
C ARG A 19 10.00 0.76 10.63
N ALA A 20 10.44 -0.08 11.57
CA ALA A 20 9.74 -1.25 12.06
C ALA A 20 10.03 -1.45 13.54
N ALA A 21 9.24 -2.27 14.20
CA ALA A 21 9.43 -2.63 15.59
C ALA A 21 9.29 -4.13 15.77
N ARG A 22 10.07 -4.69 16.71
CA ARG A 22 10.01 -6.10 17.11
C ARG A 22 9.81 -6.17 18.61
N LEU A 23 8.82 -6.93 19.03
CA LEU A 23 8.56 -7.25 20.42
C LEU A 23 8.99 -8.69 20.68
N GLU A 24 9.83 -8.89 21.71
CA GLU A 24 10.30 -10.20 22.11
C GLU A 24 9.81 -10.51 23.53
N ASN A 25 9.23 -11.69 23.73
CA ASN A 25 8.82 -12.14 25.05
C ASN A 25 9.92 -13.03 25.70
N HIS A 26 10.72 -12.43 26.56
CA HIS A 26 11.71 -13.15 27.40
C HIS A 26 11.18 -13.45 28.81
N GLY A 27 9.87 -13.23 29.05
CA GLY A 27 9.20 -13.54 30.32
C GLY A 27 8.94 -15.01 30.51
N GLU A 28 8.34 -15.35 31.64
CA GLU A 28 8.00 -16.74 31.96
C GLU A 28 6.57 -17.13 31.51
N THR A 29 5.75 -16.16 31.15
CA THR A 29 4.35 -16.36 30.72
C THR A 29 4.11 -15.79 29.34
N ALA A 30 3.15 -16.37 28.62
CA ALA A 30 2.64 -15.80 27.39
C ALA A 30 1.99 -14.44 27.61
N ILE A 31 1.99 -13.60 26.59
CA ILE A 31 1.32 -12.30 26.59
C ILE A 31 0.41 -12.15 25.36
N GLU A 32 -0.63 -11.37 25.52
CA GLU A 32 -1.53 -10.98 24.43
C GLU A 32 -1.14 -9.60 23.92
N LEU A 33 -0.82 -9.52 22.63
CA LEU A 33 -0.49 -8.27 21.96
C LEU A 33 -1.73 -7.76 21.20
N GLU A 34 -2.39 -6.73 21.75
CA GLU A 34 -3.61 -6.18 21.19
C GLU A 34 -3.37 -5.02 20.20
N LYS A 35 -2.21 -4.39 20.29
CA LYS A 35 -1.83 -3.28 19.40
C LYS A 35 -0.34 -3.10 19.32
N MET A 36 0.19 -3.03 18.10
CA MET A 36 1.56 -2.63 17.82
C MET A 36 1.66 -1.94 16.47
N LEU A 37 2.01 -0.66 16.48
CA LEU A 37 2.14 0.13 15.27
C LEU A 37 3.59 0.14 14.78
N SER A 38 3.78 0.28 13.47
CA SER A 38 5.09 0.37 12.85
C SER A 38 5.82 1.65 13.21
N PHE A 39 5.07 2.75 13.38
CA PHE A 39 5.59 3.99 13.95
C PHE A 39 4.53 4.82 14.66
N SER A 40 5.00 5.64 15.57
CA SER A 40 4.28 6.76 16.18
C SER A 40 5.26 7.93 16.27
N MET A 41 4.89 9.07 15.74
CA MET A 41 5.74 10.26 15.68
C MET A 41 4.94 11.48 16.15
N ASP A 42 5.52 12.30 17.00
CA ASP A 42 4.94 13.56 17.45
C ASP A 42 5.65 14.71 16.75
N LEU A 43 4.87 15.54 16.07
CA LEU A 43 5.31 16.72 15.34
C LEU A 43 4.89 17.98 16.05
N MET A 44 5.75 19.01 16.01
CA MET A 44 5.61 20.20 16.84
C MET A 44 4.92 21.35 16.11
N TYR A 45 3.87 21.90 16.70
CA TYR A 45 3.31 23.26 16.52
C TYR A 45 2.96 23.72 15.09
N GLU A 46 2.70 22.86 14.15
CA GLU A 46 2.27 23.25 12.81
C GLU A 46 0.82 22.87 12.53
N ASN A 47 0.20 23.57 11.59
CA ASN A 47 -1.08 23.17 11.04
C ASN A 47 -0.85 22.21 9.90
N TYR A 48 -1.30 20.98 10.08
CA TYR A 48 -1.18 19.94 9.07
C TYR A 48 -2.52 19.62 8.43
N GLU A 49 -2.44 19.22 7.19
CA GLU A 49 -3.48 18.52 6.45
C GLU A 49 -3.01 17.10 6.17
N MET A 50 -3.91 16.13 6.25
CA MET A 50 -3.65 14.77 5.84
C MET A 50 -4.24 14.52 4.46
N ILE A 51 -3.38 14.14 3.50
CA ILE A 51 -3.79 13.64 2.19
C ILE A 51 -3.82 12.12 2.26
N TYR A 52 -4.92 11.54 1.82
CA TYR A 52 -5.10 10.10 1.69
C TYR A 52 -5.76 9.76 0.37
N PHE A 53 -5.73 8.48 0.02
CA PHE A 53 -6.26 8.00 -1.25
C PHE A 53 -7.38 7.02 -0.98
N SER A 54 -8.57 7.38 -1.46
CA SER A 54 -9.77 6.56 -1.43
C SER A 54 -10.13 6.09 -2.84
N GLY A 55 -11.07 5.19 -2.95
CA GLY A 55 -11.55 4.81 -4.28
C GLY A 55 -12.47 3.61 -4.31
N ARG A 56 -12.90 3.31 -5.50
CA ARG A 56 -13.71 2.16 -5.87
C ARG A 56 -13.34 1.72 -7.28
N HIS A 57 -13.89 0.61 -7.73
CA HIS A 57 -13.72 0.14 -9.11
C HIS A 57 -13.97 1.27 -10.13
N ALA A 58 -13.08 1.44 -11.06
CA ALA A 58 -13.04 2.48 -12.10
C ALA A 58 -12.95 3.93 -11.57
N MET A 59 -12.69 4.12 -10.26
CA MET A 59 -12.42 5.41 -9.63
C MET A 59 -11.41 5.22 -8.48
N GLU A 60 -10.29 4.59 -8.77
CA GLU A 60 -9.24 4.30 -7.81
C GLU A 60 -8.38 5.53 -7.53
N ARG A 61 -7.82 5.60 -6.32
CA ARG A 61 -6.83 6.59 -5.90
C ARG A 61 -7.29 8.04 -6.03
N THR A 62 -8.55 8.31 -5.69
CA THR A 62 -9.01 9.68 -5.51
C THR A 62 -8.30 10.29 -4.30
N ALA A 63 -7.55 11.36 -4.55
CA ALA A 63 -6.85 12.08 -3.49
C ALA A 63 -7.83 12.99 -2.73
N GLU A 64 -7.86 12.83 -1.44
CA GLU A 64 -8.64 13.66 -0.53
C GLU A 64 -7.71 14.35 0.47
N ARG A 65 -8.08 15.55 0.91
CA ARG A 65 -7.31 16.37 1.83
C ARG A 65 -8.20 16.83 2.98
N ILE A 66 -7.74 16.60 4.20
CA ILE A 66 -8.49 16.94 5.40
C ILE A 66 -7.58 17.61 6.45
N PRO A 67 -8.00 18.74 7.06
CA PRO A 67 -7.24 19.36 8.14
C PRO A 67 -7.14 18.46 9.38
N VAL A 68 -5.93 18.38 9.95
CA VAL A 68 -5.69 17.65 11.20
C VAL A 68 -6.01 18.58 12.38
N GLN A 69 -7.01 18.20 13.15
CA GLN A 69 -7.49 18.93 14.30
C GLN A 69 -7.48 18.03 15.57
N HIS A 70 -8.15 18.46 16.64
CA HIS A 70 -8.24 17.67 17.87
C HIS A 70 -9.05 16.38 17.71
N ALA A 71 -9.99 16.34 16.76
CA ALA A 71 -10.61 15.08 16.35
C ALA A 71 -9.62 14.25 15.55
N LYS A 72 -9.51 12.96 15.87
CA LYS A 72 -8.62 12.04 15.15
C LYS A 72 -9.09 11.84 13.71
N VAL A 73 -8.21 12.09 12.75
CA VAL A 73 -8.37 11.67 11.37
C VAL A 73 -7.76 10.28 11.24
N GLU A 74 -8.53 9.33 10.77
CA GLU A 74 -8.09 7.94 10.64
C GLU A 74 -8.63 7.34 9.34
N ILE A 75 -7.75 6.66 8.60
CA ILE A 75 -8.11 5.81 7.48
C ILE A 75 -7.51 4.42 7.67
N GLY A 76 -8.10 3.41 7.05
CA GLY A 76 -7.57 2.05 7.16
C GLY A 76 -8.47 1.00 6.52
N SER A 77 -8.11 -0.25 6.75
CA SER A 77 -8.89 -1.42 6.32
C SER A 77 -9.00 -2.42 7.45
N THR A 78 -10.19 -2.99 7.59
CA THR A 78 -10.51 -4.12 8.49
C THR A 78 -11.08 -5.31 7.72
N ARG A 79 -10.82 -5.38 6.40
CA ARG A 79 -11.41 -6.35 5.46
C ARG A 79 -10.54 -7.59 5.21
N GLY A 80 -9.42 -7.74 5.94
CA GLY A 80 -8.42 -8.78 5.70
C GLY A 80 -7.31 -8.35 4.74
N THR A 81 -7.53 -7.32 3.93
CA THR A 81 -6.56 -6.78 2.98
C THR A 81 -6.65 -5.27 2.88
N SER A 82 -5.52 -4.62 2.62
CA SER A 82 -5.51 -3.26 2.07
C SER A 82 -6.05 -3.31 0.64
N SER A 83 -6.84 -2.34 0.23
CA SER A 83 -7.53 -2.37 -1.06
C SER A 83 -7.54 -0.99 -1.73
N HIS A 84 -8.20 -0.92 -2.89
CA HIS A 84 -8.46 0.33 -3.57
C HIS A 84 -9.41 1.28 -2.80
N HIS A 85 -10.11 0.80 -1.76
CA HIS A 85 -10.93 1.68 -0.91
C HIS A 85 -10.07 2.66 -0.12
N TYR A 86 -8.96 2.18 0.45
CA TYR A 86 -7.93 3.02 1.07
C TYR A 86 -6.56 2.42 0.80
N ASN A 87 -5.68 3.21 0.21
CA ASN A 87 -4.29 2.79 0.03
C ASN A 87 -3.52 2.92 1.35
N PRO A 88 -2.59 2.01 1.65
CA PRO A 88 -1.75 2.08 2.86
C PRO A 88 -0.63 3.13 2.70
N ALA A 89 -1.04 4.34 2.27
CA ALA A 89 -0.16 5.48 2.02
C ALA A 89 -0.90 6.78 2.35
N VAL A 90 -0.27 7.65 3.12
CA VAL A 90 -0.80 8.95 3.50
C VAL A 90 0.31 9.99 3.48
N ILE A 91 -0.07 11.25 3.32
CA ILE A 91 0.86 12.38 3.39
C ILE A 91 0.34 13.35 4.43
N LEU A 92 1.18 13.71 5.37
CA LEU A 92 0.95 14.82 6.28
C LEU A 92 1.69 16.03 5.75
N CYS A 93 1.00 17.08 5.37
CA CYS A 93 1.60 18.25 4.77
C CYS A 93 1.19 19.53 5.50
N GLU A 94 2.02 20.54 5.37
CA GLU A 94 1.73 21.90 5.80
C GLU A 94 0.46 22.40 5.12
N GLU A 95 -0.33 23.21 5.84
CA GLU A 95 -1.55 23.80 5.30
C GLU A 95 -1.26 24.57 4.00
N GLY A 96 -2.00 24.22 2.96
CA GLY A 96 -1.82 24.82 1.62
C GLY A 96 -0.62 24.32 0.83
N ALA A 97 0.14 23.33 1.29
CA ALA A 97 1.21 22.73 0.51
C ALA A 97 0.70 22.25 -0.86
N GLY A 98 1.46 22.52 -1.90
CA GLY A 98 1.15 22.17 -3.29
C GLY A 98 2.17 21.25 -3.92
N GLU A 99 2.12 21.16 -5.25
CA GLU A 99 3.03 20.29 -6.00
C GLU A 99 4.50 20.72 -5.87
N THR A 100 4.77 22.02 -5.79
CA THR A 100 6.12 22.59 -5.85
C THR A 100 6.50 23.44 -4.62
N HIS A 101 5.68 23.45 -3.57
CA HIS A 101 5.91 24.21 -2.36
C HIS A 101 5.27 23.58 -1.13
N GLY A 102 5.75 23.96 0.05
CA GLY A 102 5.31 23.49 1.35
C GLY A 102 5.99 22.19 1.80
N SER A 103 6.00 21.99 3.10
CA SER A 103 6.58 20.82 3.74
C SER A 103 5.62 19.64 3.70
N CYS A 104 6.11 18.46 3.34
CA CYS A 104 5.32 17.24 3.24
C CYS A 104 6.08 16.07 3.87
N ILE A 105 5.38 15.27 4.68
CA ILE A 105 5.87 14.02 5.26
C ILE A 105 5.00 12.90 4.72
N GLY A 106 5.54 12.02 3.90
CA GLY A 106 4.84 10.84 3.43
C GLY A 106 5.06 9.66 4.35
N ALA A 107 4.06 8.79 4.47
CA ALA A 107 4.16 7.49 5.10
C ALA A 107 3.48 6.43 4.24
N CYS A 108 4.17 5.32 4.00
CA CYS A 108 3.67 4.17 3.26
C CYS A 108 3.98 2.90 4.04
N LEU A 109 3.00 1.99 4.19
CA LEU A 109 3.19 0.73 4.87
C LEU A 109 3.44 -0.38 3.86
N VAL A 110 4.53 -1.13 4.04
CA VAL A 110 4.84 -2.31 3.21
C VAL A 110 4.07 -3.50 3.76
N TYR A 111 2.77 -3.51 3.50
CA TYR A 111 1.84 -4.49 4.03
C TYR A 111 0.56 -4.54 3.21
N SER A 112 0.03 -5.71 2.97
CA SER A 112 -1.20 -5.92 2.20
C SER A 112 -2.42 -6.29 3.02
N GLY A 113 -2.27 -6.42 4.35
CA GLY A 113 -3.35 -6.77 5.28
C GLY A 113 -4.10 -5.55 5.84
N ASN A 114 -4.79 -5.76 6.95
CA ASN A 114 -5.50 -4.70 7.68
C ASN A 114 -4.51 -3.67 8.22
N PHE A 115 -4.71 -2.41 7.88
CA PHE A 115 -3.84 -1.31 8.32
C PHE A 115 -4.63 -0.15 8.87
N VAL A 116 -3.96 0.69 9.63
CA VAL A 116 -4.45 1.99 10.09
C VAL A 116 -3.38 3.04 9.86
N ALA A 117 -3.81 4.22 9.41
CA ALA A 117 -3.03 5.45 9.43
C ALA A 117 -3.85 6.55 10.08
N ALA A 118 -3.28 7.25 11.04
CA ALA A 118 -4.00 8.25 11.84
C ALA A 118 -3.14 9.47 12.15
N ALA A 119 -3.79 10.64 12.17
CA ALA A 119 -3.20 11.87 12.65
C ALA A 119 -4.17 12.59 13.60
N GLN A 120 -3.66 13.18 14.67
CA GLN A 120 -4.45 13.90 15.65
C GLN A 120 -3.62 14.99 16.33
N LYS A 121 -4.18 16.17 16.51
CA LYS A 121 -3.61 17.24 17.31
C LYS A 121 -4.00 17.06 18.78
N ASP A 122 -3.03 17.12 19.68
CA ASP A 122 -3.28 17.07 21.12
C ASP A 122 -3.64 18.46 21.68
N GLN A 123 -3.89 18.53 23.00
CA GLN A 123 -4.23 19.76 23.69
C GLN A 123 -3.10 20.80 23.77
N LYS A 124 -1.88 20.40 23.41
CA LYS A 124 -0.70 21.26 23.33
C LYS A 124 -0.36 21.66 21.89
N ASN A 125 -1.24 21.35 20.93
CA ASN A 125 -1.06 21.56 19.50
C ASN A 125 0.10 20.76 18.89
N GLN A 126 0.50 19.63 19.49
CA GLN A 126 1.38 18.67 18.88
C GLN A 126 0.57 17.70 18.01
N THR A 127 1.03 17.38 16.83
CA THR A 127 0.36 16.43 15.96
C THR A 127 1.00 15.05 16.11
N ARG A 128 0.24 14.06 16.60
CA ARG A 128 0.62 12.67 16.60
C ARG A 128 0.26 12.03 15.29
N PHE A 129 1.27 11.47 14.62
CA PHE A 129 1.14 10.76 13.34
C PHE A 129 1.54 9.30 13.52
N GLN A 130 0.68 8.37 13.12
CA GLN A 130 0.82 6.95 13.38
C GLN A 130 0.42 6.09 12.19
N MET A 131 1.08 4.95 12.01
CA MET A 131 0.69 3.94 11.02
C MET A 131 1.16 2.54 11.44
N GLY A 132 0.39 1.52 11.08
CA GLY A 132 0.73 0.13 11.33
C GLY A 132 -0.43 -0.82 11.06
N ILE A 133 -0.38 -2.03 11.64
CA ILE A 133 -1.48 -3.00 11.59
C ILE A 133 -2.68 -2.42 12.34
N HIS A 134 -3.87 -2.61 11.76
CA HIS A 134 -5.12 -2.16 12.38
C HIS A 134 -5.42 -2.94 13.66
N PRO A 135 -5.66 -2.26 14.80
CA PRO A 135 -5.86 -2.95 16.08
C PRO A 135 -7.24 -3.63 16.21
N THR A 136 -8.21 -3.29 15.35
CA THR A 136 -9.54 -3.93 15.40
C THR A 136 -9.43 -5.41 15.05
N ASN A 137 -9.91 -6.26 15.93
CA ASN A 137 -9.83 -7.72 15.85
C ASN A 137 -8.39 -8.28 15.73
N PHE A 138 -7.40 -7.48 16.16
CA PHE A 138 -6.02 -7.92 16.26
C PHE A 138 -5.75 -8.39 17.70
N CYS A 139 -5.34 -9.63 17.84
CA CYS A 139 -4.81 -10.20 19.06
C CYS A 139 -3.77 -11.24 18.65
N PHE A 140 -2.53 -11.04 19.07
CA PHE A 140 -1.45 -11.97 18.79
C PHE A 140 -0.93 -12.56 20.09
N HIS A 141 -1.12 -13.87 20.23
CA HIS A 141 -0.61 -14.63 21.36
C HIS A 141 0.87 -14.85 21.19
N LEU A 142 1.69 -14.36 22.13
CA LEU A 142 3.13 -14.39 22.07
C LEU A 142 3.68 -15.24 23.23
N GLU A 143 4.05 -16.46 22.94
CA GLU A 143 4.61 -17.40 23.89
C GLU A 143 5.99 -16.94 24.39
N LYS A 144 6.46 -17.58 25.48
CA LYS A 144 7.84 -17.40 25.96
C LYS A 144 8.85 -17.72 24.86
N GLY A 145 9.77 -16.81 24.60
CA GLY A 145 10.83 -16.93 23.59
C GLY A 145 10.40 -16.55 22.17
N GLU A 146 9.13 -16.25 21.94
CA GLU A 146 8.65 -15.77 20.63
C GLU A 146 8.83 -14.28 20.44
N ALA A 147 8.70 -13.85 19.19
CA ALA A 147 8.78 -12.47 18.78
C ALA A 147 7.71 -12.12 17.76
N PHE A 148 7.24 -10.87 17.79
CA PHE A 148 6.35 -10.30 16.80
C PHE A 148 7.04 -9.13 16.10
N ASP A 149 7.02 -9.13 14.76
CA ASP A 149 7.56 -8.06 13.93
C ASP A 149 6.42 -7.25 13.29
N THR A 150 6.47 -5.93 13.41
CA THR A 150 5.56 -5.07 12.65
C THR A 150 5.96 -5.01 11.18
N PRO A 151 5.01 -4.76 10.25
CA PRO A 151 5.35 -4.37 8.89
C PRO A 151 6.25 -3.13 8.87
N GLN A 152 7.09 -3.03 7.85
CA GLN A 152 7.94 -1.86 7.67
C GLN A 152 7.14 -0.67 7.14
N ALA A 153 7.29 0.49 7.78
CA ALA A 153 6.83 1.76 7.27
C ALA A 153 7.97 2.51 6.57
N ILE A 154 7.67 3.15 5.45
CA ILE A 154 8.57 3.99 4.68
C ILE A 154 8.15 5.43 4.90
N LEU A 155 9.04 6.24 5.44
CA LEU A 155 8.85 7.65 5.74
C LEU A 155 9.77 8.48 4.85
N SER A 156 9.22 9.54 4.26
CA SER A 156 10.00 10.49 3.45
C SER A 156 9.56 11.92 3.72
N TYR A 157 10.47 12.86 3.58
CA TYR A 157 10.22 14.29 3.76
C TYR A 157 10.57 15.08 2.50
N SER A 158 9.75 16.06 2.19
CA SER A 158 10.03 17.07 1.17
C SER A 158 9.71 18.44 1.71
N GLY A 159 10.63 19.38 1.60
CA GLY A 159 10.41 20.82 1.86
C GLY A 159 9.96 21.60 0.63
N THR A 160 9.80 20.93 -0.51
CA THR A 160 9.49 21.53 -1.81
C THR A 160 8.26 20.93 -2.49
N GLY A 161 7.31 20.47 -1.67
CA GLY A 161 6.01 20.03 -2.14
C GLY A 161 5.89 18.56 -2.50
N LEU A 162 4.72 18.21 -3.03
CA LEU A 162 4.27 16.84 -3.27
C LEU A 162 5.00 16.15 -4.41
N THR A 163 5.37 16.89 -5.47
CA THR A 163 6.09 16.31 -6.63
C THR A 163 7.42 15.71 -6.20
N LYS A 164 8.19 16.44 -5.39
CA LYS A 164 9.48 15.91 -4.90
C LYS A 164 9.28 14.70 -3.99
N LEU A 165 8.30 14.74 -3.11
CA LEU A 165 7.95 13.61 -2.24
C LEU A 165 7.59 12.36 -3.07
N SER A 166 6.75 12.53 -4.09
CA SER A 166 6.36 11.46 -5.01
C SER A 166 7.57 10.83 -5.71
N GLN A 167 8.50 11.65 -6.21
CA GLN A 167 9.73 11.16 -6.85
C GLN A 167 10.61 10.33 -5.89
N GLN A 168 10.74 10.75 -4.64
CA GLN A 168 11.47 10.01 -3.60
C GLN A 168 10.85 8.62 -3.37
N TYR A 169 9.50 8.53 -3.32
CA TYR A 169 8.80 7.24 -3.24
C TYR A 169 9.00 6.38 -4.50
N HIS A 170 9.00 6.97 -5.69
CA HIS A 170 9.27 6.23 -6.92
C HIS A 170 10.68 5.63 -6.91
N GLU A 171 11.67 6.35 -6.41
CA GLU A 171 13.05 5.86 -6.33
C GLU A 171 13.18 4.73 -5.32
N ILE A 172 12.75 4.92 -4.07
CA ILE A 172 12.88 3.90 -3.03
C ILE A 172 12.11 2.61 -3.39
N ILE A 173 10.91 2.72 -3.95
CA ILE A 173 10.11 1.58 -4.35
C ILE A 173 10.82 0.83 -5.49
N ARG A 174 11.28 1.53 -6.51
CA ARG A 174 11.98 0.92 -7.65
C ARG A 174 13.26 0.25 -7.22
N GLU A 175 14.10 0.92 -6.42
CA GLU A 175 15.44 0.44 -6.12
C GLU A 175 15.49 -0.62 -5.02
N HIS A 176 14.56 -0.58 -4.05
CA HIS A 176 14.66 -1.40 -2.85
C HIS A 176 13.47 -2.35 -2.61
N ILE A 177 12.28 -2.09 -3.20
CA ILE A 177 11.10 -2.93 -3.02
C ILE A 177 10.82 -3.77 -4.24
N CYS A 178 10.82 -3.19 -5.45
CA CYS A 178 10.62 -3.93 -6.69
C CYS A 178 11.70 -4.99 -6.89
N ARG A 179 11.29 -6.18 -7.30
CA ARG A 179 12.15 -7.35 -7.53
C ARG A 179 11.85 -7.96 -8.89
N GLY A 180 12.70 -8.92 -9.31
CA GLY A 180 12.53 -9.69 -10.52
C GLY A 180 13.03 -8.99 -11.78
N ALA A 181 12.87 -9.67 -12.92
CA ALA A 181 13.42 -9.26 -14.21
C ALA A 181 12.92 -7.89 -14.69
N TYR A 182 11.70 -7.53 -14.31
CA TYR A 182 11.08 -6.28 -14.74
C TYR A 182 11.38 -5.07 -13.84
N LYS A 183 12.26 -5.19 -12.85
CA LYS A 183 12.62 -4.06 -11.97
C LYS A 183 13.08 -2.84 -12.77
N HIS A 184 13.97 -3.03 -13.75
CA HIS A 184 14.52 -1.98 -14.60
C HIS A 184 14.14 -2.13 -16.07
N ALA A 185 13.45 -3.20 -16.45
CA ALA A 185 13.06 -3.43 -17.81
C ALA A 185 11.87 -2.53 -18.21
N LYS A 186 11.88 -2.08 -19.46
CA LYS A 186 10.73 -1.42 -20.07
C LYS A 186 9.54 -2.37 -20.06
N ARG A 187 8.38 -1.89 -19.65
CA ARG A 187 7.13 -2.64 -19.73
C ARG A 187 6.66 -2.70 -21.19
N PRO A 188 6.12 -3.83 -21.64
CA PRO A 188 5.54 -3.92 -22.96
C PRO A 188 4.33 -2.99 -23.11
N ILE A 189 4.14 -2.46 -24.31
CA ILE A 189 2.93 -1.75 -24.68
C ILE A 189 1.82 -2.80 -24.80
N LEU A 190 0.80 -2.68 -23.95
CA LEU A 190 -0.22 -3.70 -23.76
C LEU A 190 -1.58 -3.26 -24.30
N ILE A 191 -2.33 -4.19 -24.87
CA ILE A 191 -3.77 -4.09 -25.14
C ILE A 191 -4.49 -5.23 -24.41
N ASN A 192 -5.65 -4.91 -23.85
CA ASN A 192 -6.56 -5.85 -23.22
C ASN A 192 -7.82 -5.99 -24.08
N ASN A 193 -8.39 -7.17 -24.20
CA ASN A 193 -9.56 -7.41 -25.07
C ASN A 193 -10.89 -7.02 -24.42
N TRP A 194 -10.95 -6.82 -23.09
CA TRP A 194 -12.21 -6.73 -22.36
C TRP A 194 -13.19 -5.70 -22.93
N GLU A 195 -12.80 -4.45 -23.05
CA GLU A 195 -13.65 -3.38 -23.56
C GLU A 195 -14.07 -3.57 -25.04
N ALA A 196 -13.30 -4.33 -25.81
CA ALA A 196 -13.60 -4.60 -27.22
C ALA A 196 -14.61 -5.74 -27.42
N THR A 197 -14.64 -6.70 -26.50
CA THR A 197 -15.39 -7.95 -26.73
C THR A 197 -16.25 -8.41 -25.58
N TYR A 198 -15.93 -7.99 -24.35
CA TYR A 198 -16.45 -8.60 -23.12
C TYR A 198 -16.34 -10.13 -23.20
N PHE A 199 -17.40 -10.87 -22.88
CA PHE A 199 -17.44 -12.34 -23.02
C PHE A 199 -17.70 -12.84 -24.44
N ASN A 200 -17.98 -11.95 -25.41
CA ASN A 200 -18.29 -12.34 -26.80
C ASN A 200 -17.03 -12.41 -27.65
N PHE A 201 -16.14 -13.35 -27.34
CA PHE A 201 -14.95 -13.60 -28.14
C PHE A 201 -14.74 -15.09 -28.44
N ASN A 202 -13.92 -15.32 -29.42
CA ASN A 202 -13.37 -16.61 -29.80
C ASN A 202 -11.96 -16.39 -30.35
N GLU A 203 -11.26 -17.46 -30.66
CA GLU A 203 -9.90 -17.42 -31.18
C GLU A 203 -9.77 -16.48 -32.39
N GLU A 204 -10.67 -16.59 -33.35
CA GLU A 204 -10.63 -15.76 -34.58
C GLU A 204 -10.70 -14.26 -34.27
N LYS A 205 -11.57 -13.85 -33.36
CA LYS A 205 -11.69 -12.44 -32.95
C LYS A 205 -10.44 -11.95 -32.24
N ILE A 206 -9.89 -12.76 -31.34
CA ILE A 206 -8.66 -12.41 -30.60
C ILE A 206 -7.48 -12.31 -31.54
N LEU A 207 -7.33 -13.22 -32.48
CA LEU A 207 -6.28 -13.17 -33.51
C LEU A 207 -6.39 -11.90 -34.36
N LYS A 208 -7.59 -11.51 -34.78
CA LYS A 208 -7.80 -10.25 -35.50
C LYS A 208 -7.38 -9.02 -34.71
N ILE A 209 -7.67 -8.99 -33.41
CA ILE A 209 -7.21 -7.92 -32.52
C ILE A 209 -5.68 -7.92 -32.44
N ALA A 210 -5.08 -9.09 -32.25
CA ALA A 210 -3.62 -9.24 -32.17
C ALA A 210 -2.91 -8.78 -33.44
N GLU A 211 -3.43 -9.16 -34.62
CA GLU A 211 -2.88 -8.73 -35.91
C GLU A 211 -2.91 -7.21 -36.11
N GLN A 212 -4.00 -6.54 -35.71
CA GLN A 212 -4.08 -5.09 -35.76
C GLN A 212 -3.18 -4.43 -34.73
N ALA A 213 -3.14 -4.98 -33.53
CA ALA A 213 -2.26 -4.53 -32.44
C ALA A 213 -0.79 -4.57 -32.85
N GLN A 214 -0.36 -5.67 -33.50
CA GLN A 214 1.00 -5.83 -34.01
C GLN A 214 1.37 -4.73 -35.03
N LYS A 215 0.45 -4.40 -35.96
CA LYS A 215 0.67 -3.34 -36.96
C LYS A 215 0.84 -1.96 -36.33
N LEU A 216 0.27 -1.75 -35.14
CA LEU A 216 0.36 -0.51 -34.36
C LEU A 216 1.56 -0.50 -33.40
N GLY A 217 2.39 -1.56 -33.37
CA GLY A 217 3.54 -1.65 -32.47
C GLY A 217 3.19 -2.03 -31.04
N ILE A 218 2.01 -2.59 -30.80
CA ILE A 218 1.62 -3.13 -29.48
C ILE A 218 2.36 -4.46 -29.29
N GLU A 219 2.94 -4.64 -28.11
CA GLU A 219 3.89 -5.70 -27.80
C GLU A 219 3.28 -6.89 -27.02
N MET A 220 2.12 -6.67 -26.40
CA MET A 220 1.43 -7.66 -25.58
C MET A 220 -0.08 -7.56 -25.72
N LEU A 221 -0.75 -8.71 -25.90
CA LEU A 221 -2.21 -8.82 -25.79
C LEU A 221 -2.53 -9.60 -24.52
N VAL A 222 -3.40 -9.07 -23.69
CA VAL A 222 -3.91 -9.74 -22.48
C VAL A 222 -5.34 -10.20 -22.74
N LEU A 223 -5.55 -11.50 -22.58
CA LEU A 223 -6.88 -12.07 -22.55
C LEU A 223 -7.46 -11.92 -21.16
N ASP A 224 -8.51 -11.13 -21.05
CA ASP A 224 -9.19 -10.80 -19.81
C ASP A 224 -10.23 -11.85 -19.42
N ASP A 225 -11.23 -11.48 -18.64
CA ASP A 225 -12.26 -12.35 -18.11
C ASP A 225 -12.96 -13.16 -19.20
N GLY A 226 -13.35 -14.40 -18.88
CA GLY A 226 -13.94 -15.34 -19.83
C GLY A 226 -12.95 -16.30 -20.50
N TRP A 227 -11.63 -16.21 -20.23
CA TRP A 227 -10.62 -17.16 -20.71
C TRP A 227 -10.90 -18.61 -20.29
N PHE A 228 -11.63 -18.78 -19.20
CA PHE A 228 -11.99 -20.05 -18.57
C PHE A 228 -13.16 -20.79 -19.23
N GLY A 229 -13.75 -20.25 -20.31
CA GLY A 229 -14.88 -20.86 -21.02
C GLY A 229 -16.21 -20.74 -20.27
N LYS A 230 -17.08 -21.75 -20.39
CA LYS A 230 -18.38 -21.73 -19.74
C LYS A 230 -18.29 -22.04 -18.25
N ARG A 231 -18.95 -21.21 -17.46
CA ARG A 231 -19.06 -21.33 -16.02
C ARG A 231 -20.53 -21.53 -15.66
N GLU A 232 -20.92 -22.78 -15.51
CA GLU A 232 -22.33 -23.16 -15.36
C GLU A 232 -22.73 -23.53 -13.91
N ASP A 233 -21.76 -23.71 -13.02
CA ASP A 233 -22.05 -24.01 -11.62
C ASP A 233 -21.10 -23.28 -10.64
N CYS A 234 -21.48 -23.26 -9.37
CA CYS A 234 -20.72 -22.61 -8.31
C CYS A 234 -19.45 -23.36 -7.88
N LEU A 235 -19.18 -24.51 -8.45
CA LEU A 235 -18.00 -25.33 -8.16
C LEU A 235 -16.85 -25.02 -9.13
N LEU A 236 -17.12 -24.32 -10.24
CA LEU A 236 -16.11 -23.85 -11.17
C LEU A 236 -15.53 -22.49 -10.70
N TYR A 237 -14.55 -22.56 -9.85
CA TYR A 237 -13.74 -21.42 -9.43
C TYR A 237 -12.64 -21.14 -10.47
N THR A 238 -12.92 -20.30 -11.41
CA THR A 238 -12.01 -20.05 -12.54
C THR A 238 -11.09 -18.85 -12.32
N SER A 239 -11.30 -18.10 -11.26
CA SER A 239 -10.46 -16.95 -10.89
C SER A 239 -9.48 -17.26 -9.76
N ASP A 240 -9.52 -18.44 -9.19
CA ASP A 240 -8.64 -18.83 -8.10
C ASP A 240 -7.47 -19.70 -8.59
N ALA A 241 -6.62 -19.06 -9.39
CA ALA A 241 -5.33 -19.64 -9.77
C ALA A 241 -4.40 -19.87 -8.56
N ALA A 242 -4.74 -19.33 -7.39
CA ALA A 242 -3.96 -19.51 -6.19
C ALA A 242 -4.22 -20.85 -5.51
N ASP A 243 -5.44 -21.39 -5.62
CA ASP A 243 -5.78 -22.71 -5.05
C ASP A 243 -5.42 -23.88 -5.97
N GLU A 244 -5.16 -23.62 -7.26
CA GLU A 244 -4.74 -24.62 -8.23
C GLU A 244 -3.32 -24.38 -8.74
N ALA A 245 -2.34 -24.38 -7.84
CA ALA A 245 -0.91 -24.29 -8.19
C ALA A 245 -0.41 -25.43 -9.15
N ARG A 246 -1.30 -26.30 -9.61
CA ARG A 246 -1.04 -27.38 -10.57
C ARG A 246 -1.54 -27.11 -11.99
N SER A 247 -2.27 -26.02 -12.21
CA SER A 247 -2.82 -25.67 -13.52
C SER A 247 -2.13 -24.46 -14.18
N VAL A 248 -1.09 -23.94 -13.57
CA VAL A 248 -0.28 -22.84 -14.10
C VAL A 248 1.11 -23.37 -14.45
N ASP A 249 1.17 -24.24 -15.47
CA ASP A 249 2.41 -24.57 -16.20
C ASP A 249 2.46 -23.80 -17.51
#